data_9e26e2a352ab8c2bf6f2731f31002b15
#
_entry.id   9e26e2a352ab8c2bf6f2731f31002b15
#
_cell.length_a   1.000
_cell.length_b   1.000
_cell.length_c   1.000
_cell.angle_alpha   90.00
_cell.angle_beta   90.00
_cell.angle_gamma   90.00
#
_symmetry.space_group_name_H-M   'P 1'
#
loop_
_entity.id
_entity.type
_entity.pdbx_description
1 polymer ?
#
loop_
_entity_poly.entity_id
_entity_poly.type
_entity_poly.pdbx_seq_one_letter_code
_entity_poly.pdbx_strand_id
1 'polypeptide(L)'
;LKSGGVLRDLEQNSPKTLKADPRVICQGAAGAFSHSAALRLFPGQKPIFLPGFRDVFEAVHNGAGDYGVVPVENSDAGSVSEVYDLIMKHRMFIVGAADIPVRHCLCRAKGTGAVKKVLSKHEALVQCSAYLAAHDIETEAYSNTAAAAKFIAETRLEGVGAVCSAQAAEEYGLEVIAADIQNTDNNCTRFIVISREAVLPEDAEKISLCFSL
;
A
#
# COMPACT_ATOMS: atom_id res chain seq x y z
N LEU A 1 12.90 -20.97 31.33
CA LEU A 1 11.49 -20.56 31.21
C LEU A 1 11.20 -19.26 31.96
N LYS A 2 11.79 -18.10 31.48
CA LYS A 2 11.50 -16.74 32.01
C LYS A 2 10.54 -15.95 31.09
N SER A 3 9.84 -16.60 30.14
CA SER A 3 8.98 -15.93 29.15
C SER A 3 7.65 -15.42 29.72
N GLY A 4 7.16 -15.96 30.82
CA GLY A 4 5.88 -15.54 31.42
C GLY A 4 5.86 -14.11 31.99
N GLY A 5 7.01 -13.54 32.30
CA GLY A 5 7.13 -12.16 32.82
C GLY A 5 6.96 -11.10 31.75
N VAL A 6 7.56 -11.30 30.57
CA VAL A 6 7.50 -10.33 29.46
C VAL A 6 6.10 -10.23 28.88
N LEU A 7 5.40 -11.37 28.68
CA LEU A 7 4.03 -11.38 28.17
C LEU A 7 3.07 -10.69 29.14
N ARG A 8 3.17 -10.96 30.44
CA ARG A 8 2.35 -10.31 31.47
C ARG A 8 2.62 -8.81 31.55
N ASP A 9 3.88 -8.41 31.41
CA ASP A 9 4.26 -7.00 31.41
C ASP A 9 3.68 -6.28 30.18
N LEU A 10 3.72 -6.89 29.00
CA LEU A 10 3.07 -6.38 27.79
C LEU A 10 1.54 -6.27 27.99
N GLU A 11 0.88 -7.29 28.53
CA GLU A 11 -0.56 -7.27 28.78
C GLU A 11 -1.00 -6.14 29.73
N GLN A 12 -0.20 -5.88 30.78
CA GLN A 12 -0.52 -4.89 31.81
C GLN A 12 -0.18 -3.47 31.42
N ASN A 13 0.91 -3.27 30.65
CA ASN A 13 1.49 -1.95 30.41
C ASN A 13 1.29 -1.44 28.96
N SER A 14 0.82 -2.28 28.03
CA SER A 14 0.58 -1.82 26.66
C SER A 14 -0.73 -1.03 26.54
N PRO A 15 -0.71 0.08 25.77
CA PRO A 15 -1.92 0.79 25.39
C PRO A 15 -2.98 -0.14 24.76
N LYS A 16 -4.25 0.14 25.01
CA LYS A 16 -5.39 -0.62 24.46
C LYS A 16 -5.90 -0.07 23.13
N THR A 17 -5.48 1.14 22.77
CA THR A 17 -5.87 1.80 21.51
C THR A 17 -4.67 2.44 20.84
N LEU A 18 -4.75 2.58 19.52
CA LEU A 18 -3.80 3.40 18.76
C LEU A 18 -3.93 4.87 19.17
N LYS A 19 -2.89 5.67 18.93
CA LYS A 19 -2.92 7.13 19.17
C LYS A 19 -4.04 7.78 18.35
N ALA A 20 -4.68 8.77 18.94
CA ALA A 20 -5.82 9.47 18.30
C ALA A 20 -5.39 10.33 17.09
N ASP A 21 -4.20 10.94 17.13
CA ASP A 21 -3.65 11.77 16.05
C ASP A 21 -2.21 11.34 15.73
N PRO A 22 -2.02 10.18 15.08
CA PRO A 22 -0.72 9.61 14.84
C PRO A 22 -0.07 10.18 13.57
N ARG A 23 1.26 10.28 13.58
CA ARG A 23 2.05 10.45 12.35
C ARG A 23 2.20 9.10 11.67
N VAL A 24 1.47 8.91 10.58
CA VAL A 24 1.46 7.67 9.80
C VAL A 24 2.43 7.78 8.63
N ILE A 25 3.29 6.79 8.48
CA ILE A 25 4.26 6.72 7.39
C ILE A 25 3.95 5.51 6.52
N CYS A 26 4.00 5.66 5.20
CA CYS A 26 3.88 4.52 4.29
C CYS A 26 4.89 4.61 3.13
N GLN A 27 5.20 3.46 2.53
CA GLN A 27 6.09 3.39 1.37
C GLN A 27 5.36 3.80 0.10
N GLY A 28 6.06 4.50 -0.78
CA GLY A 28 5.58 4.83 -2.13
C GLY A 28 5.17 6.29 -2.27
N ALA A 29 4.02 6.53 -2.85
CA ALA A 29 3.52 7.88 -3.17
C ALA A 29 2.01 7.98 -2.93
N ALA A 30 1.49 9.20 -2.96
CA ALA A 30 0.06 9.45 -2.97
C ALA A 30 -0.61 8.64 -4.12
N GLY A 31 -1.76 8.04 -3.85
CA GLY A 31 -2.47 7.19 -4.80
C GLY A 31 -1.97 5.73 -4.89
N ALA A 32 -0.86 5.35 -4.26
CA ALA A 32 -0.44 3.95 -4.19
C ALA A 32 -1.39 3.11 -3.31
N PHE A 33 -1.36 1.76 -3.43
CA PHE A 33 -2.16 0.88 -2.57
C PHE A 33 -1.80 1.01 -1.08
N SER A 34 -0.55 1.35 -0.76
CA SER A 34 -0.12 1.72 0.59
C SER A 34 -0.83 2.96 1.12
N HIS A 35 -1.11 3.96 0.26
CA HIS A 35 -1.94 5.13 0.60
C HIS A 35 -3.37 4.69 0.94
N SER A 36 -3.99 3.86 0.10
CA SER A 36 -5.33 3.32 0.38
C SER A 36 -5.38 2.54 1.69
N ALA A 37 -4.34 1.75 1.98
CA ALA A 37 -4.21 1.03 3.25
C ALA A 37 -4.10 1.98 4.44
N ALA A 38 -3.27 3.03 4.33
CA ALA A 38 -3.11 4.01 5.40
C ALA A 38 -4.41 4.79 5.68
N LEU A 39 -5.14 5.21 4.65
CA LEU A 39 -6.44 5.89 4.81
C LEU A 39 -7.50 4.98 5.45
N ARG A 40 -7.50 3.68 5.11
CA ARG A 40 -8.42 2.72 5.71
C ARG A 40 -8.11 2.44 7.17
N LEU A 41 -6.82 2.32 7.52
CA LEU A 41 -6.37 2.01 8.88
C LEU A 41 -6.38 3.24 9.79
N PHE A 42 -6.20 4.42 9.24
CA PHE A 42 -6.14 5.70 9.94
C PHE A 42 -7.01 6.74 9.22
N PRO A 43 -8.35 6.64 9.32
CA PRO A 43 -9.26 7.56 8.68
C PRO A 43 -9.01 9.02 9.11
N GLY A 44 -8.95 9.93 8.15
CA GLY A 44 -8.72 11.36 8.40
C GLY A 44 -7.26 11.77 8.56
N GLN A 45 -6.32 10.81 8.64
CA GLN A 45 -4.89 11.12 8.69
C GLN A 45 -4.31 11.34 7.29
N LYS A 46 -3.28 12.19 7.21
CA LYS A 46 -2.49 12.41 5.99
C LYS A 46 -1.17 11.67 6.11
N PRO A 47 -0.99 10.53 5.42
CA PRO A 47 0.26 9.76 5.51
C PRO A 47 1.44 10.52 4.93
N ILE A 48 2.61 10.30 5.51
CA ILE A 48 3.90 10.73 4.98
C ILE A 48 4.45 9.60 4.11
N PHE A 49 4.87 9.91 2.89
CA PHE A 49 5.37 8.92 1.94
C PHE A 49 6.89 8.88 1.94
N LEU A 50 7.46 7.69 2.03
CA LEU A 50 8.89 7.44 1.91
C LEU A 50 9.17 6.44 0.76
N PRO A 51 10.34 6.52 0.10
CA PRO A 51 10.58 5.76 -1.12
C PRO A 51 10.68 4.24 -0.90
N GLY A 52 11.26 3.79 0.19
CA GLY A 52 11.52 2.37 0.47
C GLY A 52 10.94 1.87 1.77
N PHE A 53 10.81 0.54 1.91
CA PHE A 53 10.38 -0.07 3.17
C PHE A 53 11.37 0.22 4.29
N ARG A 54 12.68 0.16 4.01
CA ARG A 54 13.73 0.49 4.99
C ARG A 54 13.53 1.88 5.58
N ASP A 55 13.22 2.88 4.72
CA ASP A 55 13.02 4.25 5.17
C ASP A 55 11.82 4.36 6.12
N VAL A 56 10.73 3.62 5.85
CA VAL A 56 9.55 3.54 6.72
C VAL A 56 9.92 2.97 8.08
N PHE A 57 10.65 1.84 8.10
CA PHE A 57 11.08 1.20 9.35
C PHE A 57 12.02 2.08 10.16
N GLU A 58 12.99 2.73 9.52
CA GLU A 58 13.92 3.67 10.17
C GLU A 58 13.19 4.89 10.73
N ALA A 59 12.24 5.46 9.99
CA ALA A 59 11.44 6.60 10.46
C ALA A 59 10.60 6.26 11.68
N VAL A 60 9.95 5.09 11.71
CA VAL A 60 9.21 4.62 12.88
C VAL A 60 10.17 4.31 14.04
N HIS A 61 11.30 3.64 13.77
CA HIS A 61 12.31 3.30 14.79
C HIS A 61 12.85 4.54 15.47
N ASN A 62 13.16 5.59 14.70
CA ASN A 62 13.74 6.84 15.21
C ASN A 62 12.69 7.82 15.75
N GLY A 63 11.40 7.49 15.72
CA GLY A 63 10.33 8.33 16.24
C GLY A 63 9.90 9.47 15.32
N ALA A 64 10.32 9.50 14.07
CA ALA A 64 9.81 10.43 13.08
C ALA A 64 8.34 10.14 12.72
N GLY A 65 7.93 8.87 12.78
CA GLY A 65 6.55 8.40 12.71
C GLY A 65 6.14 7.62 13.95
N ASP A 66 4.85 7.60 14.20
CA ASP A 66 4.27 6.78 15.27
C ASP A 66 3.96 5.37 14.75
N TYR A 67 3.45 5.27 13.53
CA TYR A 67 3.09 4.02 12.86
C TYR A 67 3.61 4.00 11.42
N GLY A 68 3.99 2.80 10.97
CA GLY A 68 4.32 2.52 9.56
C GLY A 68 3.27 1.59 8.95
N VAL A 69 2.85 1.84 7.72
CA VAL A 69 1.96 0.96 6.95
C VAL A 69 2.75 0.35 5.81
N VAL A 70 2.92 -0.98 5.83
CA VAL A 70 3.73 -1.72 4.86
C VAL A 70 3.02 -3.00 4.40
N PRO A 71 3.18 -3.42 3.12
CA PRO A 71 2.63 -4.69 2.65
C PRO A 71 3.45 -5.86 3.17
N VAL A 72 2.81 -6.98 3.50
CA VAL A 72 3.49 -8.23 3.88
C VAL A 72 3.24 -9.37 2.90
N GLU A 73 2.12 -9.35 2.20
CA GLU A 73 1.72 -10.42 1.30
C GLU A 73 0.78 -9.89 0.22
N ASN A 74 0.92 -10.42 -0.97
CA ASN A 74 -0.04 -10.23 -2.06
C ASN A 74 -0.45 -11.60 -2.58
N SER A 75 -1.73 -11.81 -2.86
CA SER A 75 -2.26 -13.11 -3.27
C SER A 75 -1.67 -13.66 -4.57
N ASP A 76 -1.21 -12.79 -5.47
CA ASP A 76 -0.62 -13.18 -6.76
C ASP A 76 0.92 -13.20 -6.70
N ALA A 77 1.52 -12.23 -6.00
CA ALA A 77 2.98 -12.06 -5.95
C ALA A 77 3.64 -12.77 -4.74
N GLY A 78 2.85 -13.20 -3.76
CA GLY A 78 3.34 -13.86 -2.55
C GLY A 78 3.85 -12.89 -1.49
N SER A 79 4.74 -13.39 -0.63
CA SER A 79 5.24 -12.68 0.54
C SER A 79 6.28 -11.62 0.20
N VAL A 80 6.25 -10.50 0.91
CA VAL A 80 7.24 -9.42 0.80
C VAL A 80 8.38 -9.68 1.80
N SER A 81 9.34 -10.51 1.41
CA SER A 81 10.42 -11.01 2.30
C SER A 81 11.20 -9.89 2.98
N GLU A 82 11.50 -8.79 2.26
CA GLU A 82 12.21 -7.63 2.83
C GLU A 82 11.50 -7.06 4.07
N VAL A 83 10.17 -7.04 4.07
CA VAL A 83 9.39 -6.50 5.20
C VAL A 83 9.52 -7.40 6.43
N TYR A 84 9.51 -8.73 6.27
CA TYR A 84 9.74 -9.66 7.38
C TYR A 84 11.14 -9.50 7.98
N ASP A 85 12.17 -9.36 7.13
CA ASP A 85 13.55 -9.11 7.59
C ASP A 85 13.67 -7.80 8.39
N LEU A 86 12.98 -6.76 7.93
CA LEU A 86 12.97 -5.46 8.60
C LEU A 86 12.20 -5.50 9.94
N ILE A 87 11.09 -6.25 10.04
CA ILE A 87 10.38 -6.46 11.31
C ILE A 87 11.33 -7.08 12.34
N MET A 88 12.03 -8.14 11.95
CA MET A 88 12.98 -8.83 12.83
C MET A 88 14.16 -7.93 13.23
N LYS A 89 14.75 -7.24 12.24
CA LYS A 89 15.90 -6.35 12.43
C LYS A 89 15.59 -5.21 13.41
N HIS A 90 14.45 -4.54 13.23
CA HIS A 90 14.04 -3.38 14.02
C HIS A 90 13.20 -3.74 15.25
N ARG A 91 12.88 -5.03 15.44
CA ARG A 91 12.04 -5.55 16.53
C ARG A 91 10.72 -4.80 16.69
N MET A 92 10.05 -4.57 15.55
CA MET A 92 8.78 -3.86 15.52
C MET A 92 7.62 -4.77 15.94
N PHE A 93 6.62 -4.16 16.59
CA PHE A 93 5.33 -4.79 16.83
C PHE A 93 4.40 -4.60 15.65
N ILE A 94 3.59 -5.62 15.36
CA ILE A 94 2.47 -5.54 14.44
C ILE A 94 1.23 -5.22 15.27
N VAL A 95 0.66 -4.03 15.05
CA VAL A 95 -0.43 -3.49 15.88
C VAL A 95 -1.75 -3.30 15.11
N GLY A 96 -1.79 -3.70 13.85
CA GLY A 96 -2.98 -3.66 13.01
C GLY A 96 -2.72 -4.28 11.65
N ALA A 97 -3.78 -4.62 10.94
CA ALA A 97 -3.71 -5.13 9.57
C ALA A 97 -4.97 -4.77 8.78
N ALA A 98 -4.82 -4.65 7.46
CA ALA A 98 -5.94 -4.53 6.53
C ALA A 98 -5.63 -5.23 5.22
N ASP A 99 -6.64 -5.87 4.65
CA ASP A 99 -6.58 -6.47 3.31
C ASP A 99 -7.13 -5.45 2.30
N ILE A 100 -6.32 -5.06 1.32
CA ILE A 100 -6.66 -4.08 0.30
C ILE A 100 -6.82 -4.79 -1.03
N PRO A 101 -8.02 -4.82 -1.62
CA PRO A 101 -8.21 -5.33 -2.97
C PRO A 101 -7.39 -4.55 -3.98
N VAL A 102 -6.68 -5.26 -4.85
CA VAL A 102 -5.92 -4.64 -5.95
C VAL A 102 -6.85 -4.51 -7.15
N ARG A 103 -7.39 -3.31 -7.33
CA ARG A 103 -8.28 -2.94 -8.42
C ARG A 103 -7.60 -1.93 -9.32
N HIS A 104 -7.70 -2.13 -10.63
CA HIS A 104 -7.07 -1.28 -11.61
C HIS A 104 -8.11 -0.57 -12.49
N CYS A 105 -7.84 0.69 -12.77
CA CYS A 105 -8.63 1.52 -13.66
C CYS A 105 -7.80 1.96 -14.85
N LEU A 106 -8.44 2.07 -16.03
CA LEU A 106 -7.91 2.80 -17.15
C LEU A 106 -8.24 4.29 -16.97
N CYS A 107 -7.22 5.12 -16.92
CA CYS A 107 -7.36 6.55 -16.65
C CYS A 107 -6.63 7.39 -17.71
N ARG A 108 -7.11 8.64 -17.91
CA ARG A 108 -6.46 9.64 -18.76
C ARG A 108 -6.50 11.03 -18.12
N ALA A 109 -5.74 11.97 -18.64
CA ALA A 109 -5.91 13.37 -18.30
C ALA A 109 -7.26 13.88 -18.84
N LYS A 110 -7.98 14.68 -18.05
CA LYS A 110 -9.29 15.23 -18.46
C LYS A 110 -9.18 16.04 -19.76
N GLY A 111 -10.07 15.78 -20.70
CA GLY A 111 -10.13 16.50 -21.96
C GLY A 111 -9.13 16.05 -23.03
N THR A 112 -8.38 14.98 -22.82
CA THR A 112 -7.61 14.30 -23.86
C THR A 112 -8.49 13.28 -24.61
N GLY A 113 -8.09 12.91 -25.83
CA GLY A 113 -8.85 11.99 -26.69
C GLY A 113 -8.79 10.53 -26.25
N ALA A 114 -9.16 9.63 -27.14
CA ALA A 114 -9.18 8.20 -26.90
C ALA A 114 -7.77 7.67 -26.58
N VAL A 115 -7.68 6.82 -25.56
CA VAL A 115 -6.39 6.21 -25.14
C VAL A 115 -6.01 5.11 -26.12
N LYS A 116 -4.80 5.20 -26.66
CA LYS A 116 -4.17 4.20 -27.53
C LYS A 116 -2.97 3.52 -26.87
N LYS A 117 -2.41 4.12 -25.82
CA LYS A 117 -1.25 3.62 -25.10
C LYS A 117 -1.42 3.89 -23.61
N VAL A 118 -0.96 2.97 -22.77
CA VAL A 118 -0.97 3.13 -21.32
C VAL A 118 0.40 2.89 -20.70
N LEU A 119 0.66 3.64 -19.63
CA LEU A 119 1.81 3.52 -18.76
C LEU A 119 1.38 2.90 -17.43
N SER A 120 2.12 1.95 -16.93
CA SER A 120 1.96 1.43 -15.56
C SER A 120 3.15 0.55 -15.15
N LYS A 121 3.16 0.10 -13.89
CA LYS A 121 4.07 -0.96 -13.46
C LYS A 121 3.80 -2.23 -14.28
N HIS A 122 4.86 -2.93 -14.67
CA HIS A 122 4.77 -4.13 -15.52
C HIS A 122 3.73 -5.13 -15.01
N GLU A 123 3.74 -5.43 -13.71
CA GLU A 123 2.80 -6.38 -13.11
C GLU A 123 1.33 -5.96 -13.26
N ALA A 124 1.04 -4.65 -13.12
CA ALA A 124 -0.31 -4.13 -13.32
C ALA A 124 -0.77 -4.23 -14.79
N LEU A 125 0.15 -4.03 -15.74
CA LEU A 125 -0.12 -4.22 -17.17
C LEU A 125 -0.45 -5.69 -17.49
N VAL A 126 0.30 -6.63 -16.92
CA VAL A 126 0.03 -8.07 -17.06
C VAL A 126 -1.32 -8.43 -16.45
N GLN A 127 -1.65 -7.90 -15.27
CA GLN A 127 -2.92 -8.11 -14.60
C GLN A 127 -4.13 -7.54 -15.36
N CYS A 128 -3.91 -6.61 -16.29
CA CYS A 128 -4.95 -6.00 -17.12
C CYS A 128 -4.87 -6.41 -18.61
N SER A 129 -4.04 -7.39 -18.94
CA SER A 129 -3.70 -7.71 -20.34
C SER A 129 -4.89 -8.08 -21.20
N ALA A 130 -5.89 -8.79 -20.67
CA ALA A 130 -7.07 -9.18 -21.42
C ALA A 130 -7.89 -7.95 -21.87
N TYR A 131 -8.11 -7.01 -20.94
CA TYR A 131 -8.84 -5.77 -21.26
C TYR A 131 -8.07 -4.91 -22.28
N LEU A 132 -6.76 -4.72 -22.06
CA LEU A 132 -5.91 -3.88 -22.90
C LEU A 132 -5.82 -4.43 -24.33
N ALA A 133 -5.67 -5.75 -24.47
CA ALA A 133 -5.65 -6.42 -25.78
C ALA A 133 -7.00 -6.33 -26.52
N ALA A 134 -8.12 -6.49 -25.81
CA ALA A 134 -9.45 -6.39 -26.41
C ALA A 134 -9.78 -4.99 -26.94
N HIS A 135 -9.07 -3.95 -26.50
CA HIS A 135 -9.24 -2.57 -26.91
C HIS A 135 -8.09 -2.01 -27.75
N ASP A 136 -7.17 -2.87 -28.23
CA ASP A 136 -5.98 -2.50 -29.02
C ASP A 136 -5.14 -1.39 -28.37
N ILE A 137 -4.97 -1.46 -27.05
CA ILE A 137 -4.21 -0.47 -26.27
C ILE A 137 -2.77 -0.96 -26.08
N GLU A 138 -1.80 -0.19 -26.57
CA GLU A 138 -0.37 -0.43 -26.36
C GLU A 138 0.02 -0.25 -24.89
N THR A 139 1.03 -0.98 -24.44
CA THR A 139 1.51 -0.93 -23.05
C THR A 139 2.98 -0.51 -22.99
N GLU A 140 3.31 0.33 -22.02
CA GLU A 140 4.69 0.69 -21.70
C GLU A 140 4.91 0.61 -20.19
N ALA A 141 6.00 -0.07 -19.78
CA ALA A 141 6.34 -0.20 -18.38
C ALA A 141 6.83 1.14 -17.79
N TYR A 142 6.34 1.43 -16.58
CA TYR A 142 6.72 2.61 -15.80
C TYR A 142 7.13 2.18 -14.38
N SER A 143 7.74 3.09 -13.61
CA SER A 143 8.31 2.78 -12.30
C SER A 143 7.30 2.21 -11.29
N ASN A 144 6.09 2.79 -11.23
CA ASN A 144 4.95 2.27 -10.47
C ASN A 144 3.63 2.88 -10.96
N THR A 145 2.50 2.32 -10.52
CA THR A 145 1.15 2.71 -10.96
C THR A 145 0.80 4.17 -10.59
N ALA A 146 1.14 4.61 -9.39
CA ALA A 146 0.85 5.98 -8.92
C ALA A 146 1.75 7.01 -9.63
N ALA A 147 3.03 6.67 -9.88
CA ALA A 147 3.92 7.53 -10.65
C ALA A 147 3.49 7.66 -12.11
N ALA A 148 2.97 6.60 -12.73
CA ALA A 148 2.38 6.66 -14.06
C ALA A 148 1.16 7.59 -14.08
N ALA A 149 0.26 7.45 -13.10
CA ALA A 149 -0.91 8.35 -12.98
C ALA A 149 -0.49 9.81 -12.83
N LYS A 150 0.49 10.10 -11.96
CA LYS A 150 1.05 11.44 -11.79
C LYS A 150 1.62 11.99 -13.09
N PHE A 151 2.43 11.20 -13.79
CA PHE A 151 3.03 11.59 -15.06
C PHE A 151 1.97 11.95 -16.12
N ILE A 152 0.92 11.14 -16.25
CA ILE A 152 -0.19 11.43 -17.18
C ILE A 152 -0.94 12.72 -16.80
N ALA A 153 -1.15 12.95 -15.51
CA ALA A 153 -1.79 14.18 -15.02
C ALA A 153 -0.97 15.44 -15.35
N GLU A 154 0.35 15.38 -15.17
CA GLU A 154 1.28 16.51 -15.39
C GLU A 154 1.52 16.78 -16.87
N THR A 155 1.72 15.74 -17.68
CA THR A 155 2.09 15.89 -19.10
C THR A 155 0.88 16.05 -20.02
N ARG A 156 -0.29 15.52 -19.64
CA ARG A 156 -1.54 15.56 -20.44
C ARG A 156 -1.35 15.11 -21.89
N LEU A 157 -0.52 14.08 -22.09
CA LEU A 157 -0.21 13.56 -23.42
C LEU A 157 -1.48 13.04 -24.13
N GLU A 158 -1.66 13.47 -25.37
CA GLU A 158 -2.77 13.04 -26.20
C GLU A 158 -2.65 11.55 -26.55
N GLY A 159 -3.72 10.80 -26.40
CA GLY A 159 -3.76 9.36 -26.69
C GLY A 159 -3.03 8.47 -25.68
N VAL A 160 -2.49 9.02 -24.59
CA VAL A 160 -1.76 8.27 -23.57
C VAL A 160 -2.52 8.30 -22.24
N GLY A 161 -2.67 7.14 -21.62
CA GLY A 161 -3.32 6.95 -20.35
C GLY A 161 -2.43 6.24 -19.32
N ALA A 162 -3.00 5.95 -18.17
CA ALA A 162 -2.40 5.15 -17.13
C ALA A 162 -3.32 4.00 -16.69
N VAL A 163 -2.72 2.88 -16.31
CA VAL A 163 -3.39 1.87 -15.49
C VAL A 163 -2.99 2.11 -14.03
N CYS A 164 -3.96 2.47 -13.20
CA CYS A 164 -3.71 2.82 -11.80
C CYS A 164 -4.93 2.49 -10.92
N SER A 165 -4.81 2.72 -9.61
CA SER A 165 -5.94 2.61 -8.69
C SER A 165 -6.91 3.78 -8.85
N ALA A 166 -8.18 3.59 -8.44
CA ALA A 166 -9.14 4.70 -8.37
C ALA A 166 -8.66 5.82 -7.44
N GLN A 167 -7.97 5.46 -6.34
CA GLN A 167 -7.37 6.43 -5.42
C GLN A 167 -6.29 7.29 -6.10
N ALA A 168 -5.46 6.70 -6.98
CA ALA A 168 -4.48 7.47 -7.76
C ALA A 168 -5.15 8.39 -8.78
N ALA A 169 -6.23 7.92 -9.42
CA ALA A 169 -6.98 8.75 -10.35
C ALA A 169 -7.60 9.97 -9.67
N GLU A 170 -8.17 9.80 -8.48
CA GLU A 170 -8.72 10.87 -7.65
C GLU A 170 -7.62 11.85 -7.21
N GLU A 171 -6.53 11.35 -6.64
CA GLU A 171 -5.40 12.14 -6.15
C GLU A 171 -4.80 13.07 -7.21
N TYR A 172 -4.66 12.56 -8.42
CA TYR A 172 -4.07 13.32 -9.53
C TYR A 172 -5.10 13.97 -10.48
N GLY A 173 -6.39 13.87 -10.15
CA GLY A 173 -7.46 14.51 -10.92
C GLY A 173 -7.64 13.94 -12.33
N LEU A 174 -7.31 12.66 -12.53
CA LEU A 174 -7.54 11.95 -13.78
C LEU A 174 -9.02 11.60 -14.01
N GLU A 175 -9.37 11.38 -15.25
CA GLU A 175 -10.66 10.81 -15.66
C GLU A 175 -10.54 9.28 -15.71
N VAL A 176 -11.38 8.57 -14.97
CA VAL A 176 -11.51 7.12 -15.06
C VAL A 176 -12.36 6.77 -16.28
N ILE A 177 -11.79 6.08 -17.26
CA ILE A 177 -12.46 5.64 -18.49
C ILE A 177 -13.16 4.30 -18.25
N ALA A 178 -12.48 3.39 -17.58
CA ALA A 178 -12.99 2.09 -17.19
C ALA A 178 -12.44 1.69 -15.83
N ALA A 179 -13.29 1.14 -14.99
CA ALA A 179 -12.92 0.61 -13.69
C ALA A 179 -12.86 -0.93 -13.74
N ASP A 180 -12.16 -1.52 -12.78
CA ASP A 180 -12.07 -2.97 -12.58
C ASP A 180 -11.63 -3.73 -13.84
N ILE A 181 -10.58 -3.23 -14.50
CA ILE A 181 -10.06 -3.80 -15.76
C ILE A 181 -9.08 -4.97 -15.57
N GLN A 182 -8.83 -5.39 -14.34
CA GLN A 182 -7.96 -6.53 -14.03
C GLN A 182 -8.57 -7.86 -14.50
N ASN A 183 -7.69 -8.81 -14.85
CA ASN A 183 -8.08 -10.13 -15.36
C ASN A 183 -8.82 -10.99 -14.31
N THR A 184 -8.56 -10.75 -13.01
CA THR A 184 -9.15 -11.52 -11.89
C THR A 184 -9.50 -10.58 -10.73
N ASP A 185 -10.56 -10.93 -9.99
CA ASP A 185 -11.03 -10.13 -8.86
C ASP A 185 -10.43 -10.54 -7.50
N ASN A 186 -9.62 -11.57 -7.48
CA ASN A 186 -9.13 -12.18 -6.25
C ASN A 186 -7.81 -11.57 -5.74
N ASN A 187 -7.21 -10.64 -6.49
CA ASN A 187 -5.95 -10.05 -6.08
C ASN A 187 -6.15 -9.09 -4.90
N CYS A 188 -5.46 -9.40 -3.80
CA CYS A 188 -5.52 -8.66 -2.56
C CYS A 188 -4.12 -8.52 -1.96
N THR A 189 -3.81 -7.35 -1.42
CA THR A 189 -2.57 -7.13 -0.67
C THR A 189 -2.89 -6.93 0.80
N ARG A 190 -2.26 -7.74 1.65
CA ARG A 190 -2.31 -7.56 3.11
C ARG A 190 -1.27 -6.54 3.52
N PHE A 191 -1.74 -5.48 4.17
CA PHE A 191 -0.91 -4.45 4.81
C PHE A 191 -0.96 -4.64 6.31
N ILE A 192 0.16 -4.35 6.97
CA ILE A 192 0.27 -4.31 8.42
C ILE A 192 0.65 -2.93 8.91
N VAL A 193 0.29 -2.66 10.16
CA VAL A 193 0.75 -1.49 10.91
C VAL A 193 1.90 -1.91 11.81
N ILE A 194 3.05 -1.30 11.61
CA ILE A 194 4.23 -1.48 12.47
C ILE A 194 4.36 -0.35 13.48
N SER A 195 4.82 -0.68 14.68
CA SER A 195 5.04 0.24 15.80
C SER A 195 6.25 -0.16 16.61
N ARG A 196 6.89 0.81 17.29
CA ARG A 196 7.93 0.56 18.31
C ARG A 196 7.36 0.00 19.61
N GLU A 197 6.10 0.31 19.89
CA GLU A 197 5.42 -0.08 21.11
C GLU A 197 4.29 -1.05 20.78
N ALA A 198 4.10 -2.04 21.65
CA ALA A 198 2.95 -2.92 21.54
C ALA A 198 1.66 -2.13 21.82
N VAL A 199 0.61 -2.44 21.07
CA VAL A 199 -0.76 -2.00 21.35
C VAL A 199 -1.60 -3.27 21.40
N LEU A 200 -2.29 -3.50 22.51
CA LEU A 200 -3.05 -4.72 22.77
C LEU A 200 -4.53 -4.38 23.02
N PRO A 201 -5.34 -4.28 21.95
CA PRO A 201 -6.78 -4.05 22.09
C PRO A 201 -7.43 -5.14 22.97
N GLU A 202 -8.49 -4.79 23.72
CA GLU A 202 -9.18 -5.75 24.56
C GLU A 202 -9.93 -6.82 23.76
N ASP A 203 -10.30 -6.50 22.51
CA ASP A 203 -10.97 -7.36 21.55
C ASP A 203 -10.00 -8.01 20.55
N ALA A 204 -8.71 -8.07 20.86
CA ALA A 204 -7.72 -8.69 19.98
C ALA A 204 -7.96 -10.20 19.82
N GLU A 205 -8.38 -10.62 18.63
CA GLU A 205 -8.65 -12.03 18.30
C GLU A 205 -7.46 -12.74 17.64
N LYS A 206 -6.44 -12.01 17.22
CA LYS A 206 -5.32 -12.55 16.43
C LYS A 206 -3.98 -12.07 17.00
N ILE A 207 -3.01 -12.96 16.93
CA ILE A 207 -1.60 -12.68 17.21
C ILE A 207 -0.79 -12.94 15.93
N SER A 208 0.14 -12.04 15.62
CA SER A 208 1.13 -12.23 14.56
C SER A 208 2.49 -12.48 15.17
N LEU A 209 3.13 -13.57 14.77
CA LEU A 209 4.46 -13.95 15.22
C LEU A 209 5.42 -13.96 14.04
N CYS A 210 6.56 -13.28 14.19
CA CYS A 210 7.67 -13.31 13.25
C CYS A 210 8.89 -13.88 13.96
N PHE A 211 9.46 -14.96 13.43
CA PHE A 211 10.63 -15.62 14.02
C PHE A 211 11.51 -16.23 12.92
N SER A 212 12.79 -16.37 13.20
CA SER A 212 13.73 -17.12 12.36
C SER A 212 13.94 -18.52 12.96
N LEU A 213 14.10 -19.49 12.09
CA LEU A 213 14.50 -20.85 12.42
C LEU A 213 16.04 -20.94 12.41
#